data_1ec1dea9b1435cdebde1de2ac433454f
#
_entry.id   1ec1dea9b1435cdebde1de2ac433454f
#
_cell.length_a   1.000
_cell.length_b   1.000
_cell.length_c   1.000
_cell.angle_alpha   90.00
_cell.angle_beta   90.00
_cell.angle_gamma   90.00
#
_symmetry.space_group_name_H-M   'P 1'
#
loop_
_entity.id
_entity.type
_entity.pdbx_description
1 polymer ?
#
loop_
_entity_poly.entity_id
_entity_poly.type
_entity_poly.pdbx_seq_one_letter_code
_entity_poly.pdbx_strand_id
1 'polypeptide(L)'
;MVSCNNTAVQKVADSMSPDAEIIEVDVNNPAGYLSTADGKVNAFDGNPENLDIWDTYIEAHNNRDLDVIREMNADSTKQMGAFKIYDPMGDVVNGSDEHIQRLAGWFEAENPKWNTFFSYTMKVEGQVGEWVISGHDMTTTVDGVEQNRYDLIDAYIEDGKIGAFWIYTRASVPPSE
;
A
#
# COMPACT_ATOMS: atom_id res chain seq x y z
N MET A 1 2.07 42.32 0.12
CA MET A 1 1.57 40.94 0.06
C MET A 1 2.54 40.15 -0.81
N VAL A 2 3.43 39.38 -0.19
CA VAL A 2 4.45 38.59 -0.88
C VAL A 2 3.92 37.16 -0.95
N SER A 3 3.64 36.69 -2.16
CA SER A 3 3.25 35.31 -2.42
C SER A 3 4.51 34.45 -2.33
N CYS A 4 4.61 33.58 -1.33
CA CYS A 4 5.67 32.59 -1.25
C CYS A 4 5.27 31.40 -2.13
N ASN A 5 5.86 31.32 -3.32
CA ASN A 5 5.87 30.09 -4.11
C ASN A 5 6.82 29.09 -3.42
N ASN A 6 6.27 28.07 -2.78
CA ASN A 6 7.04 26.93 -2.31
C ASN A 6 7.23 25.96 -3.48
N THR A 7 8.28 26.17 -4.26
CA THR A 7 8.77 25.18 -5.22
C THR A 7 9.71 24.25 -4.44
N ALA A 8 9.23 23.08 -4.06
CA ALA A 8 10.08 22.03 -3.50
C ALA A 8 10.94 21.44 -4.63
N VAL A 9 12.19 21.86 -4.72
CA VAL A 9 13.18 21.25 -5.59
C VAL A 9 13.72 20.00 -4.90
N GLN A 10 13.22 18.85 -5.27
CA GLN A 10 13.77 17.59 -4.80
C GLN A 10 15.01 17.24 -5.63
N LYS A 11 16.18 17.36 -5.00
CA LYS A 11 17.47 17.00 -5.59
C LYS A 11 17.64 15.49 -5.54
N VAL A 12 17.40 14.81 -6.64
CA VAL A 12 17.87 13.44 -6.84
C VAL A 12 19.33 13.54 -7.29
N ALA A 13 20.25 13.38 -6.35
CA ALA A 13 21.69 13.38 -6.64
C ALA A 13 22.21 11.94 -6.64
N ASP A 14 23.06 11.65 -7.62
CA ASP A 14 24.17 10.68 -7.65
C ASP A 14 24.04 9.39 -8.45
N SER A 15 23.24 9.33 -9.53
CA SER A 15 23.56 8.32 -10.56
C SER A 15 23.21 8.73 -12.00
N MET A 16 22.99 10.00 -12.29
CA MET A 16 22.62 10.45 -13.65
C MET A 16 23.81 11.11 -14.38
N SER A 17 23.86 10.85 -15.70
CA SER A 17 24.77 11.50 -16.64
C SER A 17 24.79 13.02 -16.47
N PRO A 18 25.93 13.72 -16.67
CA PRO A 18 26.04 15.18 -16.45
C PRO A 18 25.13 16.04 -17.33
N ASP A 19 24.44 15.44 -18.29
CA ASP A 19 23.51 16.12 -19.20
C ASP A 19 22.02 15.79 -18.90
N ALA A 20 21.71 15.26 -17.73
CA ALA A 20 20.31 14.98 -17.37
C ALA A 20 19.56 16.31 -17.12
N GLU A 21 18.60 16.60 -17.97
CA GLU A 21 17.68 17.71 -17.81
C GLU A 21 16.90 17.53 -16.50
N ILE A 22 16.97 18.52 -15.60
CA ILE A 22 16.17 18.51 -14.37
C ILE A 22 14.72 18.77 -14.78
N ILE A 23 13.91 17.73 -14.78
CA ILE A 23 12.46 17.86 -14.97
C ILE A 23 11.89 18.45 -13.67
N GLU A 24 11.44 19.70 -13.72
CA GLU A 24 10.63 20.26 -12.62
C GLU A 24 9.30 19.51 -12.59
N VAL A 25 9.08 18.72 -11.53
CA VAL A 25 7.78 18.07 -11.30
C VAL A 25 6.83 19.14 -10.75
N ASP A 26 5.81 19.49 -11.52
CA ASP A 26 4.73 20.35 -11.06
C ASP A 26 3.83 19.56 -10.09
N VAL A 27 4.07 19.73 -8.81
CA VAL A 27 3.32 19.07 -7.72
C VAL A 27 1.83 19.42 -7.68
N ASN A 28 1.39 20.40 -8.47
CA ASN A 28 -0.02 20.78 -8.61
C ASN A 28 -0.69 20.11 -9.82
N ASN A 29 0.07 19.39 -10.64
CA ASN A 29 -0.50 18.71 -11.80
C ASN A 29 -0.98 17.32 -11.39
N PRO A 30 -2.26 16.98 -11.65
CA PRO A 30 -2.77 15.65 -11.31
C PRO A 30 -1.96 14.54 -12.00
N ALA A 31 -1.53 13.54 -11.24
CA ALA A 31 -0.89 12.32 -11.76
C ALA A 31 -1.90 11.41 -12.47
N GLY A 32 -3.19 11.55 -12.13
CA GLY A 32 -4.26 10.74 -12.68
C GLY A 32 -5.64 11.15 -12.16
N TYR A 33 -6.58 10.22 -12.20
CA TYR A 33 -7.93 10.46 -11.68
C TYR A 33 -8.57 9.15 -11.17
N LEU A 34 -9.53 9.28 -10.24
CA LEU A 34 -10.50 8.24 -9.94
C LEU A 34 -11.82 8.55 -10.66
N SER A 35 -12.48 7.52 -11.19
CA SER A 35 -13.86 7.62 -11.68
C SER A 35 -14.82 7.32 -10.52
N THR A 36 -15.71 8.26 -10.23
CA THR A 36 -16.76 8.15 -9.22
C THR A 36 -18.13 8.22 -9.90
N ALA A 37 -19.20 8.02 -9.13
CA ALA A 37 -20.56 8.20 -9.63
C ALA A 37 -20.83 9.64 -10.09
N ASP A 38 -20.16 10.62 -9.50
CA ASP A 38 -20.34 12.05 -9.78
C ASP A 38 -19.35 12.58 -10.83
N GLY A 39 -18.49 11.72 -11.38
CA GLY A 39 -17.51 12.07 -12.39
C GLY A 39 -16.08 11.72 -11.99
N LYS A 40 -15.10 12.37 -12.64
CA LYS A 40 -13.68 12.18 -12.35
C LYS A 40 -13.24 13.14 -11.27
N VAL A 41 -12.50 12.61 -10.30
CA VAL A 41 -11.78 13.38 -9.27
C VAL A 41 -10.28 13.20 -9.48
N ASN A 42 -9.51 14.26 -9.25
CA ASN A 42 -8.07 14.25 -9.48
C ASN A 42 -7.34 13.38 -8.45
N ALA A 43 -6.30 12.72 -8.92
CA ALA A 43 -5.32 12.01 -8.09
C ALA A 43 -3.96 12.67 -8.23
N PHE A 44 -3.25 12.81 -7.13
CA PHE A 44 -1.95 13.44 -7.00
C PHE A 44 -0.98 12.48 -6.30
N ASP A 45 0.30 12.82 -6.29
CA ASP A 45 1.25 12.15 -5.42
C ASP A 45 0.83 12.36 -3.95
N GLY A 46 0.86 11.29 -3.16
CA GLY A 46 0.51 11.30 -1.74
C GLY A 46 1.71 11.64 -0.86
N ASN A 47 1.48 11.65 0.46
CA ASN A 47 2.53 11.87 1.45
C ASN A 47 3.49 10.67 1.50
N PRO A 48 4.81 10.85 1.23
CA PRO A 48 5.78 9.76 1.28
C PRO A 48 5.94 9.10 2.67
N GLU A 49 5.57 9.77 3.77
CA GLU A 49 5.57 9.17 5.12
C GLU A 49 4.64 7.94 5.22
N ASN A 50 3.63 7.86 4.36
CA ASN A 50 2.76 6.69 4.29
C ASN A 50 3.49 5.43 3.77
N LEU A 51 4.61 5.58 3.06
CA LEU A 51 5.46 4.44 2.67
C LEU A 51 6.11 3.82 3.90
N ASP A 52 6.63 4.62 4.82
CA ASP A 52 7.26 4.13 6.06
C ASP A 52 6.24 3.38 6.93
N ILE A 53 4.99 3.88 6.99
CA ILE A 53 3.89 3.21 7.69
C ILE A 53 3.60 1.86 7.05
N TRP A 54 3.48 1.80 5.73
CA TRP A 54 3.20 0.57 5.01
C TRP A 54 4.35 -0.44 5.10
N ASP A 55 5.59 0.01 4.96
CA ASP A 55 6.77 -0.85 5.07
C ASP A 55 6.88 -1.46 6.48
N THR A 56 6.62 -0.66 7.53
CA THR A 56 6.54 -1.14 8.91
C THR A 56 5.45 -2.21 9.07
N TYR A 57 4.30 -2.02 8.44
CA TYR A 57 3.20 -2.97 8.47
C TYR A 57 3.56 -4.31 7.80
N ILE A 58 4.19 -4.26 6.62
CA ILE A 58 4.70 -5.46 5.92
C ILE A 58 5.81 -6.15 6.71
N GLU A 59 6.72 -5.38 7.31
CA GLU A 59 7.76 -5.94 8.19
C GLU A 59 7.16 -6.66 9.40
N ALA A 60 6.15 -6.08 10.05
CA ALA A 60 5.44 -6.71 11.15
C ALA A 60 4.80 -8.05 10.74
N HIS A 61 4.20 -8.12 9.53
CA HIS A 61 3.70 -9.37 8.96
C HIS A 61 4.82 -10.39 8.76
N ASN A 62 5.94 -9.99 8.19
CA ASN A 62 7.11 -10.85 7.98
C ASN A 62 7.72 -11.35 9.29
N ASN A 63 7.64 -10.55 10.35
CA ASN A 63 8.14 -10.87 11.69
C ASN A 63 7.10 -11.60 12.57
N ARG A 64 5.84 -11.79 12.09
CA ARG A 64 4.74 -12.40 12.86
C ARG A 64 4.34 -11.56 14.09
N ASP A 65 4.58 -10.25 14.05
CA ASP A 65 4.27 -9.34 15.15
C ASP A 65 2.81 -8.91 15.10
N LEU A 66 1.94 -9.79 15.62
CA LEU A 66 0.49 -9.57 15.62
C LEU A 66 0.08 -8.36 16.49
N ASP A 67 0.87 -8.00 17.49
CA ASP A 67 0.56 -6.86 18.34
C ASP A 67 0.81 -5.54 17.59
N VAL A 68 1.93 -5.42 16.88
CA VAL A 68 2.22 -4.27 16.02
C VAL A 68 1.18 -4.16 14.89
N ILE A 69 0.85 -5.27 14.21
CA ILE A 69 -0.19 -5.28 13.17
C ILE A 69 -1.52 -4.76 13.73
N ARG A 70 -1.93 -5.27 14.90
CA ARG A 70 -3.15 -4.83 15.58
C ARG A 70 -3.13 -3.34 15.89
N GLU A 71 -2.00 -2.86 16.43
CA GLU A 71 -1.85 -1.44 16.76
C GLU A 71 -1.93 -0.56 15.52
N MET A 72 -1.38 -1.00 14.40
CA MET A 72 -1.39 -0.24 13.15
C MET A 72 -2.75 -0.26 12.43
N ASN A 73 -3.61 -1.25 12.67
CA ASN A 73 -4.96 -1.24 12.14
C ASN A 73 -5.80 -0.14 12.80
N ALA A 74 -6.57 0.59 12.01
CA ALA A 74 -7.55 1.53 12.54
C ALA A 74 -8.77 0.79 13.11
N ASP A 75 -9.33 1.23 14.23
CA ASP A 75 -10.63 0.75 14.68
C ASP A 75 -11.71 1.20 13.67
N SER A 76 -11.61 2.45 13.25
CA SER A 76 -12.50 3.06 12.27
C SER A 76 -11.82 4.30 11.66
N THR A 77 -12.12 4.56 10.39
CA THR A 77 -11.75 5.79 9.68
C THR A 77 -12.97 6.58 9.27
N LYS A 78 -12.82 7.86 9.00
CA LYS A 78 -13.92 8.73 8.54
C LYS A 78 -14.39 8.33 7.14
N GLN A 79 -13.44 7.90 6.28
CA GLN A 79 -13.74 7.58 4.88
C GLN A 79 -14.23 6.14 4.70
N MET A 80 -13.58 5.15 5.33
CA MET A 80 -13.83 3.72 5.09
C MET A 80 -14.68 3.05 6.18
N GLY A 81 -14.94 3.75 7.30
CA GLY A 81 -15.57 3.15 8.47
C GLY A 81 -14.65 2.16 9.19
N ALA A 82 -15.20 1.08 9.72
CA ALA A 82 -14.42 0.05 10.40
C ALA A 82 -13.39 -0.58 9.47
N PHE A 83 -12.24 -1.00 10.03
CA PHE A 83 -11.17 -1.68 9.30
C PHE A 83 -11.67 -2.86 8.47
N LYS A 84 -11.21 -2.98 7.22
CA LYS A 84 -11.61 -4.06 6.30
C LYS A 84 -10.45 -4.49 5.39
N ILE A 85 -10.48 -5.78 5.03
CA ILE A 85 -9.64 -6.32 3.97
C ILE A 85 -10.54 -6.98 2.94
N TYR A 86 -10.32 -6.65 1.68
CA TYR A 86 -10.99 -7.27 0.53
C TYR A 86 -9.99 -8.23 -0.12
N ASP A 87 -10.22 -9.52 0.03
CA ASP A 87 -9.33 -10.54 -0.46
C ASP A 87 -9.54 -10.87 -1.95
N PRO A 88 -8.59 -11.55 -2.61
CA PRO A 88 -8.68 -11.86 -4.03
C PRO A 88 -9.83 -12.83 -4.40
N MET A 89 -10.39 -13.53 -3.43
CA MET A 89 -11.47 -14.49 -3.64
C MET A 89 -12.86 -13.86 -3.50
N GLY A 90 -12.89 -12.58 -3.06
CA GLY A 90 -14.12 -11.82 -2.84
C GLY A 90 -14.64 -11.88 -1.41
N ASP A 91 -13.89 -12.49 -0.50
CA ASP A 91 -14.20 -12.46 0.92
C ASP A 91 -13.82 -11.11 1.53
N VAL A 92 -14.48 -10.76 2.63
CA VAL A 92 -14.21 -9.53 3.39
C VAL A 92 -13.88 -9.89 4.83
N VAL A 93 -12.67 -9.50 5.27
CA VAL A 93 -12.30 -9.53 6.68
C VAL A 93 -12.84 -8.25 7.33
N ASN A 94 -13.60 -8.38 8.43
CA ASN A 94 -14.23 -7.25 9.08
C ASN A 94 -13.64 -7.02 10.48
N GLY A 95 -12.92 -5.92 10.61
CA GLY A 95 -12.31 -5.51 11.87
C GLY A 95 -10.95 -6.14 12.14
N SER A 96 -10.18 -5.46 12.99
CA SER A 96 -8.81 -5.85 13.34
C SER A 96 -8.75 -7.21 14.04
N ASP A 97 -9.72 -7.54 14.89
CA ASP A 97 -9.72 -8.81 15.61
C ASP A 97 -9.84 -10.03 14.70
N GLU A 98 -10.73 -9.97 13.70
CA GLU A 98 -10.86 -11.04 12.70
C GLU A 98 -9.58 -11.15 11.87
N HIS A 99 -8.97 -10.02 11.49
CA HIS A 99 -7.70 -10.00 10.78
C HIS A 99 -6.60 -10.72 11.55
N ILE A 100 -6.38 -10.35 12.80
CA ILE A 100 -5.35 -10.96 13.65
C ILE A 100 -5.59 -12.45 13.84
N GLN A 101 -6.84 -12.87 14.03
CA GLN A 101 -7.18 -14.29 14.17
C GLN A 101 -6.86 -15.08 12.89
N ARG A 102 -7.19 -14.54 11.71
CA ARG A 102 -6.89 -15.17 10.42
C ARG A 102 -5.38 -15.24 10.17
N LEU A 103 -4.65 -14.14 10.47
CA LEU A 103 -3.19 -14.11 10.34
C LEU A 103 -2.51 -15.15 11.22
N ALA A 104 -2.89 -15.27 12.47
CA ALA A 104 -2.30 -16.24 13.39
C ALA A 104 -2.36 -17.67 12.82
N GLY A 105 -3.54 -18.07 12.34
CA GLY A 105 -3.72 -19.39 11.71
C GLY A 105 -2.93 -19.53 10.41
N TRP A 106 -2.93 -18.52 9.58
CA TRP A 106 -2.23 -18.56 8.28
C TRP A 106 -0.70 -18.55 8.45
N PHE A 107 -0.17 -17.80 9.39
CA PHE A 107 1.26 -17.78 9.72
C PHE A 107 1.75 -19.17 10.16
N GLU A 108 0.96 -19.89 10.96
CA GLU A 108 1.28 -21.23 11.39
C GLU A 108 1.19 -22.26 10.23
N ALA A 109 0.14 -22.13 9.40
CA ALA A 109 -0.14 -23.12 8.36
C ALA A 109 0.79 -23.01 7.15
N GLU A 110 1.11 -21.79 6.70
CA GLU A 110 1.73 -21.57 5.39
C GLU A 110 3.00 -20.70 5.42
N ASN A 111 3.36 -20.14 6.57
CA ASN A 111 4.55 -19.30 6.73
C ASN A 111 4.72 -18.23 5.63
N PRO A 112 3.72 -17.38 5.34
CA PRO A 112 3.78 -16.40 4.27
C PRO A 112 4.91 -15.39 4.46
N LYS A 113 5.52 -14.94 3.35
CA LYS A 113 6.53 -13.88 3.31
C LYS A 113 6.24 -12.93 2.17
N TRP A 114 6.40 -11.64 2.42
CA TRP A 114 6.22 -10.57 1.44
C TRP A 114 7.56 -9.90 1.16
N ASN A 115 7.88 -9.76 -0.10
CA ASN A 115 9.00 -8.96 -0.58
C ASN A 115 8.44 -7.86 -1.49
N THR A 116 8.44 -6.63 -1.00
CA THR A 116 7.95 -5.46 -1.75
C THR A 116 8.94 -5.13 -2.87
N PHE A 117 8.47 -5.05 -4.11
CA PHE A 117 9.31 -4.68 -5.26
C PHE A 117 8.96 -3.30 -5.83
N PHE A 118 7.81 -2.74 -5.51
CA PHE A 118 7.51 -1.32 -5.68
C PHE A 118 6.45 -0.87 -4.68
N SER A 119 6.46 0.43 -4.35
CA SER A 119 5.36 1.11 -3.68
C SER A 119 5.36 2.59 -4.06
N TYR A 120 4.17 3.20 -4.07
CA TYR A 120 4.00 4.63 -4.22
C TYR A 120 2.75 5.11 -3.50
N THR A 121 2.73 6.40 -3.16
CA THR A 121 1.59 7.02 -2.48
C THR A 121 0.70 7.76 -3.46
N MET A 122 -0.60 7.79 -3.16
CA MET A 122 -1.59 8.51 -3.95
C MET A 122 -2.58 9.24 -3.03
N LYS A 123 -2.80 10.52 -3.32
CA LYS A 123 -3.82 11.34 -2.69
C LYS A 123 -4.95 11.60 -3.68
N VAL A 124 -6.19 11.39 -3.26
CA VAL A 124 -7.37 11.66 -4.07
C VAL A 124 -8.04 12.92 -3.56
N GLU A 125 -8.37 13.84 -4.47
CA GLU A 125 -9.06 15.08 -4.15
C GLU A 125 -10.37 14.81 -3.41
N GLY A 126 -10.57 15.51 -2.28
CA GLY A 126 -11.76 15.36 -1.45
C GLY A 126 -11.75 14.15 -0.50
N GLN A 127 -10.77 13.25 -0.55
CA GLN A 127 -10.58 12.19 0.45
C GLN A 127 -9.79 12.70 1.66
N VAL A 128 -10.09 12.16 2.85
CA VAL A 128 -9.42 12.55 4.10
C VAL A 128 -8.06 11.87 4.21
N GLY A 129 -8.02 10.55 3.97
CA GLY A 129 -6.80 9.76 3.98
C GLY A 129 -6.18 9.64 2.59
N GLU A 130 -5.13 8.85 2.51
CA GLU A 130 -4.34 8.64 1.31
C GLU A 130 -4.14 7.13 1.07
N TRP A 131 -3.60 6.80 -0.07
CA TRP A 131 -3.40 5.45 -0.51
C TRP A 131 -1.92 5.12 -0.63
N VAL A 132 -1.55 3.89 -0.32
CA VAL A 132 -0.31 3.26 -0.74
C VAL A 132 -0.66 2.12 -1.68
N ILE A 133 -0.14 2.17 -2.89
CA ILE A 133 -0.25 1.11 -3.87
C ILE A 133 1.09 0.40 -3.93
N SER A 134 1.09 -0.93 -3.70
CA SER A 134 2.33 -1.69 -3.60
C SER A 134 2.23 -3.05 -4.26
N GLY A 135 3.34 -3.49 -4.84
CA GLY A 135 3.49 -4.80 -5.44
C GLY A 135 4.42 -5.68 -4.63
N HIS A 136 4.03 -6.93 -4.44
CA HIS A 136 4.75 -7.88 -3.61
C HIS A 136 4.97 -9.21 -4.32
N ASP A 137 6.21 -9.71 -4.29
CA ASP A 137 6.48 -11.13 -4.44
C ASP A 137 6.14 -11.80 -3.11
N MET A 138 5.15 -12.66 -3.13
CA MET A 138 4.71 -13.36 -1.94
C MET A 138 5.01 -14.83 -2.03
N THR A 139 5.60 -15.40 -0.98
CA THR A 139 5.87 -16.83 -0.87
C THR A 139 5.07 -17.43 0.29
N THR A 140 4.56 -18.66 0.10
CA THR A 140 3.99 -19.49 1.15
C THR A 140 4.63 -20.87 1.10
N THR A 141 4.60 -21.60 2.21
CA THR A 141 5.08 -22.99 2.28
C THR A 141 3.92 -23.89 2.67
N VAL A 142 3.48 -24.73 1.75
CA VAL A 142 2.39 -25.71 1.98
C VAL A 142 2.97 -27.10 1.84
N ASP A 143 2.83 -27.94 2.86
CA ASP A 143 3.38 -29.30 2.89
C ASP A 143 4.89 -29.38 2.57
N GLY A 144 5.65 -28.34 2.98
CA GLY A 144 7.09 -28.25 2.70
C GLY A 144 7.43 -27.80 1.28
N VAL A 145 6.45 -27.44 0.47
CA VAL A 145 6.64 -26.94 -0.90
C VAL A 145 6.42 -25.43 -0.93
N GLU A 146 7.41 -24.69 -1.40
CA GLU A 146 7.31 -23.24 -1.60
C GLU A 146 6.43 -22.94 -2.81
N GLN A 147 5.50 -22.02 -2.63
CA GLN A 147 4.61 -21.49 -3.65
C GLN A 147 4.82 -19.98 -3.77
N ASN A 148 4.86 -19.47 -4.99
CA ASN A 148 5.04 -18.07 -5.27
C ASN A 148 3.81 -17.48 -5.96
N ARG A 149 3.47 -16.26 -5.58
CA ARG A 149 2.45 -15.45 -6.26
C ARG A 149 2.83 -13.97 -6.21
N TYR A 150 2.13 -13.17 -6.99
CA TYR A 150 2.28 -11.72 -7.01
C TYR A 150 1.02 -11.08 -6.47
N ASP A 151 1.16 -10.28 -5.42
CA ASP A 151 0.06 -9.50 -4.88
C ASP A 151 0.26 -8.01 -5.21
N LEU A 152 -0.78 -7.37 -5.72
CA LEU A 152 -0.92 -5.92 -5.74
C LEU A 152 -1.87 -5.54 -4.61
N ILE A 153 -1.49 -4.57 -3.81
CA ILE A 153 -2.28 -4.14 -2.65
C ILE A 153 -2.50 -2.63 -2.74
N ASP A 154 -3.77 -2.22 -2.65
CA ASP A 154 -4.19 -0.83 -2.50
C ASP A 154 -4.56 -0.62 -1.03
N ALA A 155 -3.69 0.02 -0.25
CA ALA A 155 -3.90 0.27 1.17
C ALA A 155 -4.33 1.72 1.43
N TYR A 156 -5.43 1.90 2.15
CA TYR A 156 -5.92 3.20 2.59
C TYR A 156 -5.40 3.52 3.98
N ILE A 157 -4.76 4.67 4.13
CA ILE A 157 -4.15 5.16 5.37
C ILE A 157 -4.82 6.47 5.77
N GLU A 158 -5.28 6.55 7.01
CA GLU A 158 -5.86 7.76 7.59
C GLU A 158 -5.34 7.93 9.02
N ASP A 159 -4.88 9.14 9.35
CA ASP A 159 -4.33 9.48 10.68
C ASP A 159 -3.20 8.51 11.14
N GLY A 160 -2.37 8.04 10.20
CA GLY A 160 -1.25 7.14 10.48
C GLY A 160 -1.63 5.67 10.74
N LYS A 161 -2.87 5.29 10.45
CA LYS A 161 -3.40 3.94 10.65
C LYS A 161 -3.89 3.34 9.33
N ILE A 162 -3.78 2.02 9.21
CA ILE A 162 -4.34 1.27 8.08
C ILE A 162 -5.85 1.14 8.26
N GLY A 163 -6.62 1.75 7.37
CA GLY A 163 -8.08 1.75 7.43
C GLY A 163 -8.74 0.62 6.66
N ALA A 164 -8.20 0.31 5.50
CA ALA A 164 -8.65 -0.80 4.65
C ALA A 164 -7.59 -1.13 3.62
N PHE A 165 -7.64 -2.33 3.04
CA PHE A 165 -6.87 -2.63 1.84
C PHE A 165 -7.55 -3.69 0.95
N TRP A 166 -7.23 -3.62 -0.33
CA TRP A 166 -7.68 -4.55 -1.38
C TRP A 166 -6.48 -5.32 -1.88
N ILE A 167 -6.64 -6.63 -2.01
CA ILE A 167 -5.59 -7.52 -2.50
C ILE A 167 -6.00 -8.06 -3.86
N TYR A 168 -5.13 -7.89 -4.85
CA TYR A 168 -5.26 -8.46 -6.18
C TYR A 168 -4.12 -9.44 -6.41
N THR A 169 -4.44 -10.71 -6.64
CA THR A 169 -3.43 -11.77 -6.79
C THR A 169 -3.31 -12.21 -8.24
N ARG A 170 -2.07 -12.33 -8.69
CA ARG A 170 -1.71 -13.01 -9.93
C ARG A 170 -0.91 -14.27 -9.59
N ALA A 171 -1.35 -15.42 -10.09
CA ALA A 171 -0.55 -16.65 -10.00
C ALA A 171 0.79 -16.46 -10.72
N SER A 172 1.87 -17.04 -10.19
CA SER A 172 3.15 -17.09 -10.90
C SER A 172 2.99 -17.86 -12.20
N VAL A 173 3.54 -17.34 -13.29
CA VAL A 173 3.66 -18.10 -14.53
C VAL A 173 4.81 -19.07 -14.31
N PRO A 174 4.62 -20.40 -14.48
CA PRO A 174 5.73 -21.35 -14.43
C PRO A 174 6.81 -20.91 -15.42
N PRO A 175 8.11 -21.12 -15.12
CA PRO A 175 9.16 -20.88 -16.11
C PRO A 175 8.82 -21.66 -17.38
N SER A 176 8.91 -21.01 -18.54
CA SER A 176 8.82 -21.70 -19.83
C SER A 176 9.98 -22.68 -19.92
N GLU A 177 9.70 -23.97 -20.08
CA GLU A 177 10.68 -25.00 -20.37
C GLU A 177 11.47 -24.68 -21.66
#